data_027218e4954ee8d1a8c5a8efd20408f0
#
_entry.id   027218e4954ee8d1a8c5a8efd20408f0
#
_cell.length_a   1.000
_cell.length_b   1.000
_cell.length_c   1.000
_cell.angle_alpha   90.00
_cell.angle_beta   90.00
_cell.angle_gamma   90.00
#
_symmetry.space_group_name_H-M   'P 1'
#
loop_
_entity.id
_entity.type
_entity.pdbx_description
1 polymer ?
#
loop_
_entity_poly.entity_id
_entity_poly.type
_entity_poly.pdbx_seq_one_letter_code
_entity_poly.pdbx_strand_id
1 'polypeptide(L)'
;MPALTKNLALELAPVRVNLIAAGFVDTPLSAAILGDQLEARRKQLSTTLPIRRVVGPADIAALAVHLMINTALTGATYDIDGGQQLVEG
;
A
#
# COMPACT_ATOMS: atom_id res chain seq x y z
N MET A 1 11.28 -6.78 -0.83
CA MET A 1 11.99 -5.76 -0.01
C MET A 1 11.92 -5.97 1.50
N PRO A 2 11.27 -7.04 2.04
CA PRO A 2 11.22 -7.24 3.50
C PRO A 2 12.60 -7.35 4.16
N ALA A 3 13.55 -8.02 3.51
CA ALA A 3 14.89 -8.18 4.06
C ALA A 3 15.62 -6.84 4.20
N LEU A 4 15.49 -5.96 3.21
CA LEU A 4 16.09 -4.62 3.26
C LEU A 4 15.50 -3.79 4.39
N THR A 5 14.17 -3.84 4.56
CA THR A 5 13.48 -3.11 5.62
C THR A 5 13.97 -3.57 7.00
N LYS A 6 14.09 -4.88 7.21
CA LYS A 6 14.58 -5.45 8.46
C LYS A 6 16.02 -5.03 8.73
N ASN A 7 16.88 -5.12 7.72
CA ASN A 7 18.28 -4.77 7.85
C ASN A 7 18.45 -3.29 8.20
N LEU A 8 17.71 -2.40 7.52
CA LEU A 8 17.76 -0.97 7.81
C LEU A 8 17.24 -0.65 9.22
N ALA A 9 16.19 -1.35 9.66
CA ALA A 9 15.66 -1.15 11.00
C ALA A 9 16.69 -1.50 12.07
N LEU A 10 17.49 -2.54 11.83
CA LEU A 10 18.57 -2.93 12.75
C LEU A 10 19.75 -1.95 12.71
N GLU A 11 20.14 -1.54 11.50
CA GLU A 11 21.29 -0.64 11.33
C GLU A 11 21.01 0.77 11.86
N LEU A 12 19.80 1.26 11.66
CA LEU A 12 19.42 2.63 11.99
C LEU A 12 18.79 2.77 13.36
N ALA A 13 18.67 1.67 14.12
CA ALA A 13 18.08 1.72 15.46
C ALA A 13 18.77 2.81 16.31
N PRO A 14 18.03 3.59 17.11
CA PRO A 14 16.60 3.47 17.42
C PRO A 14 15.67 4.16 16.42
N VAL A 15 16.17 4.59 15.27
CA VAL A 15 15.31 5.13 14.21
C VAL A 15 14.46 4.00 13.65
N ARG A 16 13.15 4.21 13.61
CA ARG A 16 12.20 3.19 13.11
C ARG A 16 12.14 3.23 11.59
N VAL A 17 12.12 2.06 10.98
CA VAL A 17 12.04 1.91 9.52
C VAL A 17 10.98 0.89 9.19
N ASN A 18 9.96 1.31 8.45
CA ASN A 18 8.88 0.46 7.96
C ASN A 18 8.67 0.72 6.48
N LEU A 19 8.07 -0.25 5.80
CA LEU A 19 7.77 -0.15 4.37
C LEU A 19 6.27 -0.30 4.15
N ILE A 20 5.71 0.56 3.31
CA ILE A 20 4.34 0.42 2.82
C ILE A 20 4.41 -0.08 1.38
N ALA A 21 3.84 -1.26 1.14
CA ALA A 21 3.77 -1.85 -0.19
C ALA A 21 2.32 -1.76 -0.68
N ALA A 22 2.09 -0.96 -1.71
CA ALA A 22 0.76 -0.73 -2.26
C ALA A 22 0.60 -1.48 -3.59
N GLY A 23 -0.61 -1.98 -3.86
CA GLY A 23 -1.01 -2.42 -5.17
C GLY A 23 -1.51 -1.24 -5.99
N PHE A 24 -2.60 -1.42 -6.75
CA PHE A 24 -3.20 -0.30 -7.46
C PHE A 24 -3.79 0.70 -6.47
N VAL A 25 -3.42 1.97 -6.63
CA VAL A 25 -3.98 3.08 -5.84
C VAL A 25 -4.61 4.08 -6.80
N ASP A 26 -5.86 4.46 -6.53
CA ASP A 26 -6.62 5.38 -7.36
C ASP A 26 -6.13 6.82 -7.14
N THR A 27 -5.21 7.27 -7.97
CA THR A 27 -4.57 8.58 -7.88
C THR A 27 -4.67 9.33 -9.20
N PRO A 28 -4.42 10.65 -9.23
CA PRO A 28 -4.33 11.38 -10.50
C PRO A 28 -3.28 10.80 -11.44
N LEU A 29 -2.19 10.24 -10.92
CA LEU A 29 -1.17 9.60 -11.75
C LEU A 29 -1.71 8.35 -12.44
N SER A 30 -2.42 7.48 -11.71
CA SER A 30 -3.01 6.29 -12.30
C SER A 30 -4.10 6.66 -13.32
N ALA A 31 -4.85 7.73 -13.09
CA ALA A 31 -5.82 8.24 -14.04
C ALA A 31 -5.14 8.69 -15.34
N ALA A 32 -4.02 9.39 -15.23
CA ALA A 32 -3.27 9.85 -16.39
C ALA A 32 -2.68 8.67 -17.20
N ILE A 33 -2.21 7.63 -16.52
CA ILE A 33 -1.61 6.45 -17.16
C ILE A 33 -2.68 5.61 -17.86
N LEU A 34 -3.81 5.36 -17.19
CA LEU A 34 -4.87 4.49 -17.72
C LEU A 34 -5.77 5.17 -18.75
N GLY A 35 -5.95 6.49 -18.64
CA GLY A 35 -6.79 7.23 -19.57
C GLY A 35 -8.19 6.64 -19.68
N ASP A 36 -8.58 6.21 -20.88
CA ASP A 36 -9.91 5.67 -21.17
C ASP A 36 -10.21 4.37 -20.41
N GLN A 37 -9.20 3.69 -19.93
CA GLN A 37 -9.35 2.40 -19.28
C GLN A 37 -9.55 2.52 -17.76
N LEU A 38 -9.50 3.74 -17.23
CA LEU A 38 -9.59 3.97 -15.79
C LEU A 38 -10.88 3.42 -15.19
N GLU A 39 -12.03 3.73 -15.80
CA GLU A 39 -13.32 3.29 -15.27
C GLU A 39 -13.48 1.77 -15.33
N ALA A 40 -12.98 1.14 -16.39
CA ALA A 40 -13.00 -0.32 -16.52
C ALA A 40 -12.14 -0.96 -15.41
N ARG A 41 -10.96 -0.40 -15.14
CA ARG A 41 -10.07 -0.90 -14.09
C ARG A 41 -10.67 -0.71 -12.70
N ARG A 42 -11.27 0.45 -12.43
CA ARG A 42 -11.96 0.71 -11.17
C ARG A 42 -13.09 -0.29 -10.94
N LYS A 43 -13.90 -0.52 -11.98
CA LYS A 43 -15.02 -1.46 -11.90
C LYS A 43 -14.53 -2.89 -11.64
N GLN A 44 -13.50 -3.30 -12.38
CA GLN A 44 -12.90 -4.63 -12.20
C GLN A 44 -12.42 -4.82 -10.76
N LEU A 45 -11.66 -3.86 -10.22
CA LEU A 45 -11.11 -3.97 -8.88
C LEU A 45 -12.19 -3.93 -7.81
N SER A 46 -13.24 -3.13 -8.00
CA SER A 46 -14.36 -3.06 -7.05
C SER A 46 -15.09 -4.40 -6.93
N THR A 47 -15.01 -5.23 -7.94
CA THR A 47 -15.67 -6.56 -7.92
C THR A 47 -14.71 -7.69 -7.55
N THR A 48 -13.42 -7.56 -7.83
CA THR A 48 -12.45 -8.64 -7.64
C THR A 48 -11.63 -8.53 -6.37
N LEU A 49 -11.36 -7.31 -5.89
CA LEU A 49 -10.60 -7.16 -4.65
C LEU A 49 -11.39 -7.70 -3.46
N PRO A 50 -10.73 -8.41 -2.54
CA PRO A 50 -11.39 -8.90 -1.33
C PRO A 50 -12.13 -7.83 -0.53
N ILE A 51 -11.61 -6.59 -0.48
CA ILE A 51 -12.29 -5.50 0.22
C ILE A 51 -13.44 -4.87 -0.58
N ARG A 52 -13.60 -5.26 -1.85
CA ARG A 52 -14.69 -4.81 -2.75
C ARG A 52 -14.72 -3.29 -2.99
N ARG A 53 -13.57 -2.66 -2.91
CA ARG A 53 -13.39 -1.25 -3.29
C ARG A 53 -11.96 -1.00 -3.72
N VAL A 54 -11.74 0.12 -4.41
CA VAL A 54 -10.40 0.53 -4.84
C VAL A 54 -9.70 1.24 -3.68
N VAL A 55 -8.42 0.94 -3.49
CA VAL A 55 -7.60 1.64 -2.52
C VAL A 55 -7.31 3.05 -3.02
N GLY A 56 -7.49 4.04 -2.18
CA GLY A 56 -7.24 5.44 -2.50
C GLY A 56 -6.10 6.03 -1.68
N PRO A 57 -5.68 7.27 -2.02
CA PRO A 57 -4.61 7.95 -1.29
C PRO A 57 -4.88 8.09 0.20
N ALA A 58 -6.14 8.26 0.60
CA ALA A 58 -6.51 8.40 2.01
C ALA A 58 -6.19 7.12 2.80
N ASP A 59 -6.30 5.95 2.17
CA ASP A 59 -5.95 4.68 2.82
C ASP A 59 -4.46 4.63 3.13
N ILE A 60 -3.63 5.04 2.16
CA ILE A 60 -2.17 5.07 2.33
C ILE A 60 -1.79 6.09 3.41
N ALA A 61 -2.41 7.27 3.39
CA ALA A 61 -2.14 8.33 4.35
C ALA A 61 -2.49 7.89 5.78
N ALA A 62 -3.62 7.20 5.96
CA ALA A 62 -4.04 6.71 7.27
C ALA A 62 -3.02 5.70 7.83
N LEU A 63 -2.53 4.79 6.99
CA LEU A 63 -1.50 3.84 7.42
C LEU A 63 -0.20 4.56 7.75
N ALA A 64 0.24 5.49 6.92
CA ALA A 64 1.47 6.25 7.15
C ALA A 64 1.42 7.01 8.49
N VAL A 65 0.31 7.68 8.78
CA VAL A 65 0.11 8.37 10.06
C VAL A 65 0.16 7.38 11.22
N HIS A 66 -0.50 6.23 11.09
CA HIS A 66 -0.48 5.19 12.13
C HIS A 66 0.95 4.74 12.42
N LEU A 67 1.75 4.50 11.37
CA LEU A 67 3.14 4.07 11.54
C LEU A 67 4.01 5.16 12.19
N MET A 68 3.71 6.43 11.94
CA MET A 68 4.44 7.54 12.56
C MET A 68 4.15 7.65 14.06
N ILE A 69 2.90 7.47 14.47
CA ILE A 69 2.50 7.68 15.87
C ILE A 69 2.60 6.43 16.74
N ASN A 70 2.62 5.25 16.14
CA ASN A 70 2.76 4.00 16.89
C ASN A 70 4.24 3.64 17.01
N THR A 71 4.85 4.05 18.09
CA THR A 71 6.30 3.95 18.29
C THR A 71 6.80 2.53 18.55
N ALA A 72 5.89 1.56 18.65
CA ALA A 72 6.27 0.15 18.84
C ALA A 72 6.59 -0.57 17.53
N LEU A 73 6.36 0.05 16.37
CA LEU A 73 6.47 -0.60 15.08
C LEU A 73 7.76 -0.23 14.35
N THR A 74 8.54 -1.24 13.98
CA THR A 74 9.73 -1.10 13.15
C THR A 74 10.05 -2.42 12.45
N GLY A 75 10.70 -2.33 11.30
CA GLY A 75 11.25 -3.49 10.59
C GLY A 75 10.21 -4.30 9.80
N ALA A 76 9.00 -3.81 9.64
CA ALA A 76 7.94 -4.55 8.97
C ALA A 76 7.55 -3.94 7.62
N THR A 77 7.02 -4.79 6.76
CA THR A 77 6.39 -4.40 5.50
C THR A 77 4.88 -4.54 5.66
N TYR A 78 4.15 -3.50 5.29
CA TYR A 78 2.70 -3.46 5.39
C TYR A 78 2.10 -3.41 3.99
N ASP A 79 1.40 -4.49 3.61
CA ASP A 79 0.70 -4.53 2.34
C ASP A 79 -0.63 -3.80 2.46
N ILE A 80 -0.86 -2.85 1.56
CA ILE A 80 -2.11 -2.08 1.51
C ILE A 80 -2.64 -2.09 0.07
N ASP A 81 -3.13 -3.23 -0.35
CA ASP A 81 -3.56 -3.50 -1.71
C ASP A 81 -5.00 -3.99 -1.83
N GLY A 82 -5.76 -3.90 -0.72
CA GLY A 82 -7.14 -4.40 -0.71
C GLY A 82 -7.25 -5.91 -0.87
N GLY A 83 -6.14 -6.63 -0.71
CA GLY A 83 -6.08 -8.07 -0.93
C GLY A 83 -5.75 -8.45 -2.37
N GLN A 84 -5.29 -7.48 -3.18
CA GLN A 84 -5.00 -7.72 -4.60
C GLN A 84 -4.07 -8.90 -4.83
N GLN A 85 -3.00 -9.03 -4.04
CA GLN A 85 -2.06 -10.13 -4.21
C GLN A 85 -2.68 -11.50 -3.91
N LEU A 86 -3.78 -11.55 -3.16
CA LEU A 86 -4.49 -12.80 -2.87
C LEU A 86 -5.27 -13.32 -4.09
N VAL A 87 -5.62 -12.43 -5.02
CA VAL A 87 -6.43 -12.78 -6.19
C VAL A 87 -5.65 -12.65 -7.51
N GLU A 88 -4.61 -11.85 -7.56
CA GLU A 88 -3.79 -11.62 -8.77
C GLU A 88 -2.37 -12.15 -8.63
N GLY A 89 -1.93 -12.39 -7.44
CA GLY A 89 -0.56 -12.69 -7.21
C GLY A 89 -0.21 -13.94 -6.59
#